data_a58bb863c3329c26f851f7c30e04a948
#
_entry.id   a58bb863c3329c26f851f7c30e04a948
#
_cell.length_a   1.000
_cell.length_b   1.000
_cell.length_c   1.000
_cell.angle_alpha   90.00
_cell.angle_beta   90.00
_cell.angle_gamma   90.00
#
_symmetry.space_group_name_H-M   'P 1'
#
loop_
_entity.id
_entity.type
_entity.pdbx_description
1 polymer ?
#
loop_
_entity_poly.entity_id
_entity_poly.type
_entity_poly.pdbx_seq_one_letter_code
_entity_poly.pdbx_strand_id
1 'polypeptide(L)'
;STGDTAYRYEKSIVVFFKGARKVLSTSVFNGGYHENYKAVFNHDGKVGSGMPCEMLADTYTEHMRILAKRIGLEPELVTGMGTAADMENVAIESLTYKELTVTAIVTGGIETNGGRVGDPADYYKPAEKPDKLGTINIILILDADMPPGTLARALVTCTEAKTAAIQELLAGSNYSTGLATGSGTDQTIIVANSDSELYFEGAGKHSKMGELIGKTVTKAVKAALSKQSGLNPKTQHNVFRRLKRFQVTTQ
;
A
#
# COMPACT_ATOMS: atom_id res chain seq x y z
N SER A 1 -15.75 -11.04 11.07
CA SER A 1 -14.39 -10.59 11.47
C SER A 1 -13.41 -11.74 11.34
N THR A 2 -12.30 -11.53 10.64
CA THR A 2 -11.23 -12.53 10.43
C THR A 2 -10.62 -13.03 11.76
N GLY A 3 -10.74 -12.28 12.83
CA GLY A 3 -10.06 -12.51 14.10
C GLY A 3 -8.57 -12.20 14.07
N ASP A 4 -8.04 -11.70 12.95
CA ASP A 4 -6.66 -11.26 12.83
C ASP A 4 -6.40 -10.05 13.71
N THR A 5 -5.17 -9.93 14.20
CA THR A 5 -4.79 -8.84 15.11
C THR A 5 -3.64 -8.03 14.52
N ALA A 6 -3.83 -6.72 14.44
CA ALA A 6 -2.78 -5.80 14.03
C ALA A 6 -2.10 -5.19 15.24
N TYR A 7 -0.78 -5.27 15.29
CA TYR A 7 0.06 -4.64 16.31
C TYR A 7 0.98 -3.61 15.66
N ARG A 8 1.16 -2.48 16.35
CA ARG A 8 2.25 -1.54 16.04
C ARG A 8 3.40 -1.81 17.02
N TYR A 9 4.55 -2.16 16.49
CA TYR A 9 5.73 -2.52 17.26
C TYR A 9 7.00 -2.12 16.49
N GLU A 10 7.92 -1.44 17.16
CA GLU A 10 9.22 -1.04 16.63
C GLU A 10 9.19 -0.51 15.18
N LYS A 11 8.41 0.55 14.94
CA LYS A 11 8.24 1.18 13.61
C LYS A 11 7.62 0.26 12.55
N SER A 12 7.00 -0.82 12.99
CA SER A 12 6.27 -1.75 12.13
C SER A 12 4.79 -1.79 12.49
N ILE A 13 3.96 -2.05 11.49
CA ILE A 13 2.64 -2.62 11.72
C ILE A 13 2.68 -4.07 11.25
N VAL A 14 2.28 -4.99 12.12
CA VAL A 14 2.27 -6.43 11.88
C VAL A 14 0.85 -6.94 12.03
N VAL A 15 0.36 -7.66 11.04
CA VAL A 15 -0.95 -8.33 11.09
C VAL A 15 -0.71 -9.83 11.26
N PHE A 16 -1.04 -10.35 12.43
CA PHE A 16 -1.00 -11.78 12.73
C PHE A 16 -2.31 -12.45 12.34
N PHE A 17 -2.22 -13.56 11.65
CA PHE A 17 -3.36 -14.34 11.21
C PHE A 17 -3.83 -15.31 12.29
N LYS A 18 -5.14 -15.33 12.54
CA LYS A 18 -5.73 -16.30 13.48
C LYS A 18 -5.90 -17.68 12.87
N GLY A 19 -6.05 -17.77 11.55
CA GLY A 19 -6.30 -19.02 10.82
C GLY A 19 -5.63 -19.04 9.46
N ALA A 20 -6.15 -19.87 8.55
CA ALA A 20 -5.62 -20.00 7.20
C ALA A 20 -5.89 -18.74 6.35
N ARG A 21 -4.89 -18.28 5.61
CA ARG A 21 -4.99 -17.11 4.74
C ARG A 21 -4.36 -17.39 3.38
N LYS A 22 -5.02 -16.92 2.34
CA LYS A 22 -4.43 -16.78 1.00
C LYS A 22 -3.87 -15.39 0.88
N VAL A 23 -2.59 -15.28 0.57
CA VAL A 23 -1.88 -14.01 0.49
C VAL A 23 -1.33 -13.81 -0.91
N LEU A 24 -1.57 -12.64 -1.51
CA LEU A 24 -0.94 -12.20 -2.74
C LEU A 24 -0.17 -10.90 -2.45
N SER A 25 1.15 -10.92 -2.63
CA SER A 25 2.03 -9.79 -2.31
C SER A 25 2.83 -9.35 -3.52
N THR A 26 2.94 -8.03 -3.72
CA THR A 26 3.84 -7.42 -4.72
C THR A 26 5.24 -7.14 -4.16
N SER A 27 5.50 -7.48 -2.92
CA SER A 27 6.81 -7.29 -2.30
C SER A 27 7.88 -8.15 -2.97
N VAL A 28 9.12 -7.63 -3.00
CA VAL A 28 10.29 -8.42 -3.40
C VAL A 28 10.65 -9.45 -2.32
N PHE A 29 10.34 -9.16 -1.05
CA PHE A 29 10.55 -10.08 0.06
C PHE A 29 9.36 -11.04 0.18
N ASN A 30 9.58 -12.29 -0.22
CA ASN A 30 8.59 -13.37 -0.18
C ASN A 30 7.25 -12.96 -0.83
N GLY A 31 7.33 -12.31 -2.00
CA GLY A 31 6.16 -11.92 -2.77
C GLY A 31 5.56 -13.07 -3.57
N GLY A 32 4.49 -12.77 -4.29
CA GLY A 32 3.71 -13.76 -5.03
C GLY A 32 2.54 -14.30 -4.22
N TYR A 33 2.03 -15.48 -4.62
CA TYR A 33 0.88 -16.12 -3.98
C TYR A 33 1.33 -17.19 -2.98
N HIS A 34 0.79 -17.15 -1.76
CA HIS A 34 1.10 -18.11 -0.69
C HIS A 34 -0.12 -18.39 0.19
N GLU A 35 -0.16 -19.59 0.78
CA GLU A 35 -1.23 -20.07 1.69
C GLU A 35 -0.71 -20.44 3.09
N ASN A 36 0.60 -20.34 3.32
CA ASN A 36 1.25 -20.80 4.55
C ASN A 36 1.71 -19.66 5.47
N TYR A 37 1.53 -18.40 5.09
CA TYR A 37 1.96 -17.28 5.92
C TYR A 37 1.17 -17.19 7.23
N LYS A 38 1.87 -16.74 8.28
CA LYS A 38 1.32 -16.52 9.63
C LYS A 38 1.10 -15.05 9.94
N ALA A 39 1.80 -14.17 9.21
CA ALA A 39 1.64 -12.73 9.36
C ALA A 39 2.08 -12.01 8.08
N VAL A 40 1.70 -10.74 8.00
CA VAL A 40 2.25 -9.76 7.05
C VAL A 40 2.64 -8.49 7.80
N PHE A 41 3.61 -7.73 7.28
CA PHE A 41 4.05 -6.52 7.95
C PHE A 41 4.40 -5.38 6.99
N ASN A 42 4.43 -4.15 7.53
CA ASN A 42 4.94 -2.96 6.88
C ASN A 42 5.84 -2.22 7.87
N HIS A 43 7.05 -1.84 7.45
CA HIS A 43 8.09 -1.28 8.32
C HIS A 43 8.57 0.10 7.83
N ASP A 44 8.64 1.07 8.75
CA ASP A 44 9.30 2.36 8.52
C ASP A 44 10.82 2.19 8.66
N GLY A 45 11.51 2.20 7.52
CA GLY A 45 12.96 2.00 7.45
C GLY A 45 13.80 3.24 7.77
N LYS A 46 13.20 4.41 8.05
CA LYS A 46 13.98 5.61 8.39
C LYS A 46 14.68 5.47 9.73
N VAL A 47 15.90 5.98 9.85
CA VAL A 47 16.63 6.02 11.12
C VAL A 47 15.97 6.97 12.13
N GLY A 48 15.41 8.08 11.63
CA GLY A 48 14.69 9.08 12.41
C GLY A 48 13.79 9.94 11.53
N SER A 49 13.03 10.85 12.12
CA SER A 49 12.19 11.78 11.37
C SER A 49 13.02 12.63 10.41
N GLY A 50 12.67 12.60 9.12
CA GLY A 50 13.42 13.30 8.07
C GLY A 50 14.77 12.68 7.68
N MET A 51 15.17 11.56 8.31
CA MET A 51 16.40 10.84 8.00
C MET A 51 16.19 9.84 6.85
N PRO A 52 17.26 9.44 6.14
CA PRO A 52 17.17 8.39 5.13
C PRO A 52 16.81 7.03 5.75
N CYS A 53 16.37 6.11 4.89
CA CYS A 53 16.20 4.71 5.27
C CYS A 53 17.58 4.05 5.42
N GLU A 54 17.74 3.22 6.45
CA GLU A 54 18.94 2.43 6.67
C GLU A 54 18.76 1.01 6.12
N MET A 55 19.71 0.58 5.31
CA MET A 55 19.77 -0.79 4.85
C MET A 55 20.65 -1.63 5.80
N LEU A 56 20.08 -2.72 6.32
CA LEU A 56 20.77 -3.64 7.24
C LEU A 56 21.57 -4.73 6.49
N ALA A 57 21.51 -4.75 5.16
CA ALA A 57 22.18 -5.71 4.30
C ALA A 57 22.31 -5.15 2.87
N ASP A 58 23.15 -5.77 2.05
CA ASP A 58 23.42 -5.37 0.67
C ASP A 58 22.20 -5.52 -0.26
N THR A 59 21.29 -6.44 0.05
CA THR A 59 20.07 -6.65 -0.72
C THR A 59 18.81 -6.30 0.09
N TYR A 60 17.79 -5.80 -0.59
CA TYR A 60 16.51 -5.50 0.05
C TYR A 60 15.86 -6.75 0.66
N THR A 61 15.97 -7.90 0.00
CA THR A 61 15.41 -9.16 0.50
C THR A 61 16.06 -9.57 1.83
N GLU A 62 17.40 -9.49 1.93
CA GLU A 62 18.09 -9.82 3.17
C GLU A 62 17.85 -8.77 4.27
N HIS A 63 17.80 -7.48 3.91
CA HIS A 63 17.37 -6.43 4.81
C HIS A 63 16.00 -6.75 5.45
N MET A 64 15.00 -7.08 4.64
CA MET A 64 13.65 -7.43 5.12
C MET A 64 13.64 -8.72 5.95
N ARG A 65 14.50 -9.69 5.63
CA ARG A 65 14.69 -10.92 6.41
C ARG A 65 15.22 -10.62 7.81
N ILE A 66 16.23 -9.75 7.91
CA ILE A 66 16.79 -9.29 9.19
C ILE A 66 15.72 -8.54 10.01
N LEU A 67 14.96 -7.65 9.36
CA LEU A 67 13.86 -6.93 10.01
C LEU A 67 12.78 -7.88 10.55
N ALA A 68 12.36 -8.86 9.76
CA ALA A 68 11.38 -9.85 10.19
C ALA A 68 11.85 -10.57 11.48
N LYS A 69 13.10 -11.02 11.54
CA LYS A 69 13.69 -11.63 12.74
C LYS A 69 13.74 -10.66 13.92
N ARG A 70 14.14 -9.39 13.69
CA ARG A 70 14.23 -8.35 14.73
C ARG A 70 12.89 -8.08 15.41
N ILE A 71 11.80 -8.10 14.66
CA ILE A 71 10.43 -7.92 15.19
C ILE A 71 9.77 -9.24 15.63
N GLY A 72 10.54 -10.33 15.75
CA GLY A 72 10.09 -11.60 16.31
C GLY A 72 9.29 -12.48 15.35
N LEU A 73 9.42 -12.25 14.02
CA LEU A 73 8.74 -13.07 13.00
C LEU A 73 9.68 -14.13 12.42
N GLU A 74 9.12 -15.25 11.99
CA GLU A 74 9.80 -16.27 11.19
C GLU A 74 9.83 -15.83 9.72
N PRO A 75 11.01 -15.51 9.14
CA PRO A 75 11.06 -14.92 7.79
C PRO A 75 10.44 -15.76 6.69
N GLU A 76 10.43 -17.07 6.84
CA GLU A 76 9.87 -18.01 5.85
C GLU A 76 8.35 -18.07 5.87
N LEU A 77 7.73 -17.58 6.96
CA LEU A 77 6.28 -17.61 7.17
C LEU A 77 5.61 -16.23 7.05
N VAL A 78 6.31 -15.26 6.47
CA VAL A 78 5.81 -13.88 6.34
C VAL A 78 6.22 -13.25 5.01
N THR A 79 5.45 -12.27 4.57
CA THR A 79 5.87 -11.27 3.58
C THR A 79 5.74 -9.88 4.19
N GLY A 80 6.55 -8.94 3.73
CA GLY A 80 6.56 -7.59 4.30
C GLY A 80 6.98 -6.51 3.30
N MET A 81 6.65 -5.29 3.64
CA MET A 81 6.92 -4.09 2.84
C MET A 81 7.74 -3.10 3.67
N GLY A 82 8.66 -2.38 3.01
CA GLY A 82 9.37 -1.24 3.60
C GLY A 82 8.77 0.08 3.12
N THR A 83 8.79 1.09 3.97
CA THR A 83 8.33 2.44 3.65
C THR A 83 9.23 3.50 4.27
N ALA A 84 9.21 4.70 3.71
CA ALA A 84 9.73 5.91 4.34
C ALA A 84 8.62 6.77 4.97
N ALA A 85 7.37 6.33 4.93
CA ALA A 85 6.30 6.97 5.66
C ALA A 85 6.38 6.60 7.15
N ASP A 86 6.09 7.56 8.01
CA ASP A 86 6.07 7.36 9.45
C ASP A 86 4.94 6.42 9.84
N MET A 87 5.25 5.40 10.65
CA MET A 87 4.26 4.40 11.07
C MET A 87 3.19 4.97 12.01
N GLU A 88 3.44 6.14 12.64
CA GLU A 88 2.41 6.88 13.38
C GLU A 88 1.30 7.41 12.48
N ASN A 89 1.60 7.62 11.19
CA ASN A 89 0.67 8.14 10.19
C ASN A 89 -0.13 7.05 9.48
N VAL A 90 -0.03 5.78 9.94
CA VAL A 90 -0.83 4.69 9.38
C VAL A 90 -2.33 5.03 9.43
N ALA A 91 -3.03 4.74 8.37
CA ALA A 91 -4.50 4.81 8.31
C ALA A 91 -5.08 3.40 8.22
N ILE A 92 -6.08 3.13 9.04
CA ILE A 92 -6.82 1.87 9.06
C ILE A 92 -8.29 2.20 8.83
N GLU A 93 -8.85 1.66 7.77
CA GLU A 93 -10.26 1.85 7.41
C GLU A 93 -10.90 0.50 7.16
N SER A 94 -12.13 0.34 7.62
CA SER A 94 -12.92 -0.87 7.42
C SER A 94 -14.34 -0.51 6.98
N LEU A 95 -14.87 -1.29 6.04
CA LEU A 95 -16.27 -1.23 5.65
C LEU A 95 -16.87 -2.62 5.66
N THR A 96 -18.10 -2.71 6.14
CA THR A 96 -18.86 -3.95 6.22
C THR A 96 -20.17 -3.82 5.44
N TYR A 97 -20.50 -4.86 4.70
CA TYR A 97 -21.81 -5.05 4.09
C TYR A 97 -22.30 -6.46 4.41
N LYS A 98 -23.36 -6.58 5.17
CA LYS A 98 -23.81 -7.84 5.79
C LYS A 98 -22.64 -8.50 6.54
N GLU A 99 -22.30 -9.71 6.19
CA GLU A 99 -21.22 -10.49 6.80
C GLU A 99 -19.82 -10.17 6.22
N LEU A 100 -19.78 -9.55 5.03
CA LEU A 100 -18.52 -9.23 4.34
C LEU A 100 -17.88 -7.98 4.91
N THR A 101 -16.66 -8.09 5.41
CA THR A 101 -15.83 -6.96 5.85
C THR A 101 -14.56 -6.83 5.00
N VAL A 102 -14.24 -5.61 4.60
CA VAL A 102 -12.99 -5.25 3.91
C VAL A 102 -12.25 -4.24 4.76
N THR A 103 -10.98 -4.50 5.07
CA THR A 103 -10.11 -3.61 5.85
C THR A 103 -8.86 -3.26 5.05
N ALA A 104 -8.55 -1.97 4.96
CA ALA A 104 -7.32 -1.46 4.38
C ALA A 104 -6.44 -0.81 5.46
N ILE A 105 -5.17 -1.21 5.52
CA ILE A 105 -4.13 -0.63 6.37
C ILE A 105 -3.12 0.01 5.43
N VAL A 106 -2.96 1.33 5.51
CA VAL A 106 -2.22 2.12 4.52
C VAL A 106 -1.23 3.06 5.18
N THR A 107 -0.01 3.07 4.67
CA THR A 107 0.95 4.17 4.85
C THR A 107 1.22 4.82 3.51
N GLY A 108 1.46 6.12 3.47
CA GLY A 108 1.68 6.78 2.18
C GLY A 108 2.34 8.14 2.29
N GLY A 109 3.28 8.42 1.37
CA GLY A 109 3.90 9.71 1.13
C GLY A 109 4.39 9.77 -0.31
N ILE A 110 4.03 10.82 -1.05
CA ILE A 110 4.31 10.96 -2.49
C ILE A 110 4.90 12.33 -2.87
N GLU A 111 5.33 13.12 -1.89
CA GLU A 111 5.78 14.49 -2.15
C GLU A 111 7.02 14.54 -3.05
N THR A 112 7.94 13.60 -2.87
CA THR A 112 9.23 13.60 -3.56
C THR A 112 9.25 12.71 -4.80
N ASN A 113 8.45 11.65 -4.83
CA ASN A 113 8.48 10.64 -5.90
C ASN A 113 7.10 10.26 -6.48
N GLY A 114 6.06 11.02 -6.15
CA GLY A 114 4.76 10.86 -6.79
C GLY A 114 4.89 11.03 -8.30
N GLY A 115 4.44 10.04 -9.06
CA GLY A 115 4.56 9.99 -10.50
C GLY A 115 3.32 9.41 -11.17
N ARG A 116 3.27 9.59 -12.49
CA ARG A 116 2.23 9.03 -13.34
C ARG A 116 2.79 7.82 -14.07
N VAL A 117 2.02 6.74 -14.13
CA VAL A 117 2.37 5.60 -14.99
C VAL A 117 2.54 6.09 -16.43
N GLY A 118 3.68 5.75 -17.05
CA GLY A 118 4.08 6.25 -18.37
C GLY A 118 4.97 7.50 -18.36
N ASP A 119 5.28 8.09 -17.20
CA ASP A 119 6.31 9.11 -17.07
C ASP A 119 7.68 8.52 -17.48
N PRO A 120 8.64 9.36 -17.92
CA PRO A 120 10.00 8.90 -18.24
C PRO A 120 10.62 8.15 -17.06
N ALA A 121 11.29 7.05 -17.35
CA ALA A 121 11.96 6.25 -16.34
C ALA A 121 13.20 6.97 -15.77
N ASP A 122 13.43 6.85 -14.48
CA ASP A 122 14.62 7.39 -13.80
C ASP A 122 15.85 6.46 -13.96
N TYR A 123 15.65 5.17 -14.26
CA TYR A 123 16.72 4.19 -14.38
C TYR A 123 16.30 3.00 -15.25
N TYR A 124 17.28 2.34 -15.84
CA TYR A 124 17.08 1.11 -16.62
C TYR A 124 17.38 -0.16 -15.79
N LYS A 125 18.43 -0.12 -14.97
CA LYS A 125 18.87 -1.24 -14.12
C LYS A 125 18.75 -0.90 -12.64
N PRO A 126 18.48 -1.87 -11.75
CA PRO A 126 18.33 -1.64 -10.31
C PRO A 126 19.49 -0.90 -9.66
N ALA A 127 20.73 -1.14 -10.11
CA ALA A 127 21.92 -0.45 -9.56
C ALA A 127 21.97 1.06 -9.88
N GLU A 128 21.17 1.53 -10.82
CA GLU A 128 21.07 2.94 -11.20
C GLU A 128 19.94 3.68 -10.48
N LYS A 129 19.19 2.97 -9.65
CA LYS A 129 17.99 3.49 -8.98
C LYS A 129 18.33 4.66 -8.05
N PRO A 130 17.76 5.86 -8.26
CA PRO A 130 17.98 6.99 -7.39
C PRO A 130 17.33 6.79 -6.01
N ASP A 131 17.94 7.37 -4.96
CA ASP A 131 17.40 7.42 -3.61
C ASP A 131 16.27 8.45 -3.49
N LYS A 132 15.10 8.13 -4.04
CA LYS A 132 13.89 8.94 -3.85
C LYS A 132 12.99 8.28 -2.84
N LEU A 133 12.77 8.97 -1.72
CA LEU A 133 11.91 8.51 -0.65
C LEU A 133 10.44 8.77 -0.97
N GLY A 134 9.60 7.83 -0.66
CA GLY A 134 8.16 7.92 -0.79
C GLY A 134 7.57 6.64 -1.37
N THR A 135 6.45 6.22 -0.82
CA THR A 135 5.72 5.04 -1.27
C THR A 135 4.30 5.07 -0.74
N ILE A 136 3.42 4.29 -1.34
CA ILE A 136 2.11 3.95 -0.78
C ILE A 136 2.07 2.45 -0.60
N ASN A 137 2.05 2.00 0.66
CA ASN A 137 1.94 0.58 1.00
C ASN A 137 0.56 0.27 1.53
N ILE A 138 -0.05 -0.79 1.01
CA ILE A 138 -1.42 -1.20 1.33
C ILE A 138 -1.42 -2.67 1.76
N ILE A 139 -1.93 -2.95 2.98
CA ILE A 139 -2.37 -4.29 3.37
C ILE A 139 -3.90 -4.28 3.29
N LEU A 140 -4.46 -5.09 2.39
CA LEU A 140 -5.90 -5.21 2.17
C LEU A 140 -6.37 -6.57 2.66
N ILE A 141 -7.23 -6.58 3.69
CA ILE A 141 -7.76 -7.80 4.31
C ILE A 141 -9.22 -7.95 3.88
N LEU A 142 -9.52 -9.12 3.30
CA LEU A 142 -10.83 -9.50 2.78
C LEU A 142 -11.38 -10.65 3.64
N ASP A 143 -12.47 -10.42 4.37
CA ASP A 143 -13.11 -11.44 5.23
C ASP A 143 -13.96 -12.40 4.39
N ALA A 144 -13.34 -13.00 3.40
CA ALA A 144 -13.95 -13.97 2.51
C ALA A 144 -12.87 -14.86 1.88
N ASP A 145 -13.23 -16.08 1.51
CA ASP A 145 -12.39 -16.93 0.70
C ASP A 145 -12.59 -16.65 -0.80
N MET A 146 -11.56 -16.91 -1.59
CA MET A 146 -11.57 -16.69 -3.04
C MET A 146 -10.44 -17.45 -3.75
N PRO A 147 -10.59 -17.78 -5.05
CA PRO A 147 -9.51 -18.37 -5.82
C PRO A 147 -8.38 -17.38 -6.10
N PRO A 148 -7.16 -17.85 -6.42
CA PRO A 148 -5.99 -17.00 -6.69
C PRO A 148 -6.23 -15.92 -7.77
N GLY A 149 -6.99 -16.26 -8.81
CA GLY A 149 -7.36 -15.30 -9.86
C GLY A 149 -8.20 -14.13 -9.35
N THR A 150 -9.05 -14.37 -8.34
CA THR A 150 -9.85 -13.30 -7.72
C THR A 150 -9.01 -12.43 -6.78
N LEU A 151 -7.97 -12.99 -6.10
CA LEU A 151 -6.99 -12.18 -5.39
C LEU A 151 -6.24 -11.25 -6.36
N ALA A 152 -5.82 -11.76 -7.52
CA ALA A 152 -5.18 -10.95 -8.55
C ALA A 152 -6.13 -9.84 -9.05
N ARG A 153 -7.43 -10.14 -9.21
CA ARG A 153 -8.43 -9.12 -9.54
C ARG A 153 -8.64 -8.11 -8.41
N ALA A 154 -8.60 -8.53 -7.15
CA ALA A 154 -8.66 -7.64 -6.00
C ALA A 154 -7.47 -6.67 -5.98
N LEU A 155 -6.25 -7.14 -6.33
CA LEU A 155 -5.06 -6.30 -6.47
C LEU A 155 -5.27 -5.22 -7.55
N VAL A 156 -5.84 -5.57 -8.71
CA VAL A 156 -6.16 -4.59 -9.76
C VAL A 156 -7.16 -3.55 -9.23
N THR A 157 -8.25 -3.97 -8.61
CA THR A 157 -9.27 -3.06 -8.05
C THR A 157 -8.70 -2.17 -6.94
N CYS A 158 -7.80 -2.70 -6.11
CA CYS A 158 -7.06 -1.94 -5.09
C CYS A 158 -6.19 -0.85 -5.73
N THR A 159 -5.48 -1.18 -6.80
CA THR A 159 -4.63 -0.24 -7.55
C THR A 159 -5.46 0.85 -8.23
N GLU A 160 -6.61 0.49 -8.82
CA GLU A 160 -7.57 1.46 -9.39
C GLU A 160 -8.06 2.43 -8.30
N ALA A 161 -8.43 1.93 -7.11
CA ALA A 161 -8.89 2.74 -5.98
C ALA A 161 -7.81 3.67 -5.43
N LYS A 162 -6.56 3.18 -5.29
CA LYS A 162 -5.40 4.01 -4.92
C LYS A 162 -5.19 5.14 -5.91
N THR A 163 -5.23 4.84 -7.20
CA THR A 163 -5.07 5.82 -8.28
C THR A 163 -6.18 6.86 -8.24
N ALA A 164 -7.44 6.44 -8.10
CA ALA A 164 -8.59 7.35 -7.98
C ALA A 164 -8.43 8.29 -6.77
N ALA A 165 -8.00 7.78 -5.60
CA ALA A 165 -7.75 8.58 -4.41
C ALA A 165 -6.73 9.70 -4.66
N ILE A 166 -5.62 9.40 -5.33
CA ILE A 166 -4.56 10.36 -5.66
C ILE A 166 -5.07 11.41 -6.65
N GLN A 167 -5.84 11.00 -7.65
CA GLN A 167 -6.43 11.90 -8.64
C GLN A 167 -7.50 12.81 -8.04
N GLU A 168 -8.35 12.29 -7.15
CA GLU A 168 -9.32 13.11 -6.42
C GLU A 168 -8.66 14.15 -5.49
N LEU A 169 -7.43 13.86 -5.02
CA LEU A 169 -6.60 14.82 -4.30
C LEU A 169 -5.89 15.83 -5.23
N LEU A 170 -6.07 15.72 -6.55
CA LEU A 170 -5.39 16.51 -7.57
C LEU A 170 -3.87 16.51 -7.41
N ALA A 171 -3.28 15.42 -6.92
CA ALA A 171 -1.84 15.30 -6.74
C ALA A 171 -1.14 15.20 -8.09
N GLY A 172 -0.30 16.18 -8.43
CA GLY A 172 0.45 16.19 -9.69
C GLY A 172 1.63 15.23 -9.67
N SER A 173 2.01 14.72 -10.85
CA SER A 173 3.28 14.02 -11.03
C SER A 173 4.46 14.96 -10.78
N ASN A 174 5.54 14.45 -10.21
CA ASN A 174 6.83 15.15 -10.13
C ASN A 174 7.64 15.09 -11.44
N TYR A 175 7.20 14.29 -12.40
CA TYR A 175 7.94 13.96 -13.63
C TYR A 175 7.27 14.47 -14.90
N SER A 176 5.97 14.79 -14.84
CA SER A 176 5.20 15.28 -15.99
C SER A 176 4.13 16.27 -15.55
N THR A 177 3.37 16.81 -16.51
CA THR A 177 2.24 17.72 -16.25
C THR A 177 0.97 17.02 -15.83
N GLY A 178 0.95 15.66 -15.84
CA GLY A 178 -0.22 14.87 -15.48
C GLY A 178 -0.45 14.70 -13.98
N LEU A 179 -1.61 14.15 -13.61
CA LEU A 179 -1.87 13.70 -12.25
C LEU A 179 -1.06 12.44 -11.94
N ALA A 180 -0.54 12.34 -10.73
CA ALA A 180 0.12 11.15 -10.26
C ALA A 180 -0.88 9.96 -10.18
N THR A 181 -0.36 8.75 -10.34
CA THR A 181 -1.11 7.50 -10.19
C THR A 181 -0.59 6.65 -9.03
N GLY A 182 0.55 7.04 -8.47
CA GLY A 182 1.23 6.37 -7.37
C GLY A 182 2.61 6.96 -7.14
N SER A 183 3.48 6.19 -6.52
CA SER A 183 4.93 6.39 -6.48
C SER A 183 5.64 5.33 -7.31
N GLY A 184 6.97 5.44 -7.43
CA GLY A 184 7.77 4.43 -8.12
C GLY A 184 7.97 3.12 -7.32
N THR A 185 7.51 3.05 -6.07
CA THR A 185 7.81 1.96 -5.13
C THR A 185 6.59 1.45 -4.37
N ASP A 186 5.38 1.75 -4.83
CA ASP A 186 4.14 1.31 -4.19
C ASP A 186 4.08 -0.22 -4.09
N GLN A 187 3.64 -0.72 -2.94
CA GLN A 187 3.47 -2.15 -2.71
C GLN A 187 2.09 -2.45 -2.13
N THR A 188 1.58 -3.64 -2.44
CA THR A 188 0.27 -4.09 -1.97
C THR A 188 0.33 -5.55 -1.56
N ILE A 189 -0.25 -5.85 -0.40
CA ILE A 189 -0.49 -7.21 0.08
C ILE A 189 -2.00 -7.40 0.20
N ILE A 190 -2.53 -8.39 -0.52
CA ILE A 190 -3.94 -8.81 -0.42
C ILE A 190 -4.00 -10.06 0.44
N VAL A 191 -4.87 -10.06 1.43
CA VAL A 191 -5.08 -11.17 2.36
C VAL A 191 -6.55 -11.59 2.30
N ALA A 192 -6.82 -12.83 1.93
CA ALA A 192 -8.15 -13.42 1.94
C ALA A 192 -8.29 -14.43 3.08
N ASN A 193 -9.46 -14.47 3.72
CA ASN A 193 -9.77 -15.38 4.82
C ASN A 193 -10.21 -16.74 4.27
N SER A 194 -9.30 -17.74 4.25
CA SER A 194 -9.62 -19.08 3.75
C SER A 194 -10.57 -19.87 4.66
N ASP A 195 -10.71 -19.45 5.92
CA ASP A 195 -11.63 -20.08 6.87
C ASP A 195 -13.05 -19.47 6.82
N SER A 196 -13.28 -18.49 5.92
CA SER A 196 -14.59 -17.85 5.76
C SER A 196 -15.57 -18.75 5.02
N GLU A 197 -16.83 -18.80 5.49
CA GLU A 197 -17.94 -19.41 4.75
C GLU A 197 -18.34 -18.58 3.51
N LEU A 198 -17.95 -17.30 3.46
CA LEU A 198 -18.18 -16.45 2.30
C LEU A 198 -17.15 -16.76 1.23
N TYR A 199 -17.63 -17.07 0.03
CA TYR A 199 -16.77 -17.35 -1.13
C TYR A 199 -17.13 -16.43 -2.30
N PHE A 200 -16.11 -15.75 -2.87
CA PHE A 200 -16.28 -14.82 -3.97
C PHE A 200 -15.40 -15.17 -5.16
N GLU A 201 -15.98 -15.30 -6.33
CA GLU A 201 -15.28 -15.50 -7.60
C GLU A 201 -14.96 -14.18 -8.33
N GLY A 202 -15.42 -13.05 -7.81
CA GLY A 202 -15.24 -11.74 -8.43
C GLY A 202 -14.95 -10.63 -7.44
N ALA A 203 -13.92 -9.82 -7.73
CA ALA A 203 -13.51 -8.64 -6.96
C ALA A 203 -13.45 -7.35 -7.82
N GLY A 204 -14.04 -7.36 -9.01
CA GLY A 204 -14.11 -6.19 -9.88
C GLY A 204 -15.13 -5.14 -9.37
N LYS A 205 -15.01 -3.90 -9.82
CA LYS A 205 -15.76 -2.73 -9.35
C LYS A 205 -17.30 -2.86 -9.34
N HIS A 206 -17.87 -3.76 -10.14
CA HIS A 206 -19.32 -3.98 -10.17
C HIS A 206 -19.80 -5.05 -9.19
N SER A 207 -18.88 -5.78 -8.54
CA SER A 207 -19.20 -6.69 -7.43
C SER A 207 -19.27 -5.93 -6.10
N LYS A 208 -20.01 -6.47 -5.12
CA LYS A 208 -20.03 -5.88 -3.77
C LYS A 208 -18.63 -5.89 -3.12
N MET A 209 -17.85 -6.93 -3.35
CA MET A 209 -16.45 -7.01 -2.94
C MET A 209 -15.64 -5.85 -3.54
N GLY A 210 -15.72 -5.63 -4.84
CA GLY A 210 -15.00 -4.54 -5.50
C GLY A 210 -15.47 -3.15 -5.08
N GLU A 211 -16.77 -2.96 -4.83
CA GLU A 211 -17.30 -1.71 -4.26
C GLU A 211 -16.67 -1.42 -2.88
N LEU A 212 -16.64 -2.43 -2.00
CA LEU A 212 -16.05 -2.26 -0.66
C LEU A 212 -14.54 -2.01 -0.74
N ILE A 213 -13.80 -2.74 -1.58
CA ILE A 213 -12.38 -2.48 -1.84
C ILE A 213 -12.18 -1.02 -2.27
N GLY A 214 -12.94 -0.59 -3.28
CA GLY A 214 -12.83 0.76 -3.81
C GLY A 214 -13.03 1.83 -2.76
N LYS A 215 -14.11 1.75 -1.99
CA LYS A 215 -14.44 2.72 -0.93
C LYS A 215 -13.43 2.72 0.22
N THR A 216 -13.06 1.53 0.69
CA THR A 216 -12.15 1.37 1.85
C THR A 216 -10.74 1.85 1.51
N VAL A 217 -10.20 1.43 0.37
CA VAL A 217 -8.85 1.82 -0.08
C VAL A 217 -8.78 3.31 -0.39
N THR A 218 -9.77 3.86 -1.11
CA THR A 218 -9.81 5.30 -1.41
C THR A 218 -9.79 6.13 -0.12
N LYS A 219 -10.59 5.74 0.87
CA LYS A 219 -10.64 6.44 2.17
C LYS A 219 -9.32 6.32 2.93
N ALA A 220 -8.75 5.12 3.02
CA ALA A 220 -7.51 4.86 3.74
C ALA A 220 -6.30 5.58 3.09
N VAL A 221 -6.19 5.57 1.77
CA VAL A 221 -5.11 6.26 1.04
C VAL A 221 -5.19 7.77 1.26
N LYS A 222 -6.37 8.38 1.16
CA LYS A 222 -6.55 9.81 1.45
C LYS A 222 -6.18 10.14 2.89
N ALA A 223 -6.59 9.30 3.85
CA ALA A 223 -6.28 9.51 5.26
C ALA A 223 -4.77 9.39 5.54
N ALA A 224 -4.09 8.39 4.98
CA ALA A 224 -2.65 8.19 5.14
C ALA A 224 -1.85 9.37 4.54
N LEU A 225 -2.17 9.81 3.33
CA LEU A 225 -1.53 10.95 2.68
C LEU A 225 -1.79 12.26 3.45
N SER A 226 -2.99 12.44 3.99
CA SER A 226 -3.31 13.61 4.82
C SER A 226 -2.50 13.62 6.12
N LYS A 227 -2.37 12.49 6.81
CA LYS A 227 -1.59 12.37 8.05
C LYS A 227 -0.10 12.60 7.79
N GLN A 228 0.46 12.00 6.73
CA GLN A 228 1.89 12.04 6.43
C GLN A 228 2.36 13.41 5.93
N SER A 229 1.58 14.07 5.09
CA SER A 229 2.03 15.25 4.34
C SER A 229 1.02 16.40 4.30
N GLY A 230 -0.09 16.28 5.01
CA GLY A 230 -1.16 17.26 4.94
C GLY A 230 -1.86 17.33 3.57
N LEU A 231 -1.64 16.32 2.71
CA LEU A 231 -2.25 16.27 1.38
C LEU A 231 -3.75 15.96 1.49
N ASN A 232 -4.58 16.99 1.40
CA ASN A 232 -6.03 16.84 1.43
C ASN A 232 -6.71 17.87 0.54
N PRO A 233 -7.99 17.66 0.12
CA PRO A 233 -8.68 18.58 -0.80
C PRO A 233 -8.88 20.00 -0.26
N LYS A 234 -8.82 20.19 1.05
CA LYS A 234 -9.08 21.47 1.72
C LYS A 234 -7.83 22.33 1.90
N THR A 235 -6.64 21.79 1.63
CA THR A 235 -5.38 22.51 1.87
C THR A 235 -5.02 23.36 0.67
N GLN A 236 -5.27 24.68 0.74
CA GLN A 236 -5.11 25.61 -0.39
C GLN A 236 -3.72 25.63 -1.00
N HIS A 237 -2.64 25.63 -0.22
CA HIS A 237 -1.28 25.67 -0.76
C HIS A 237 -0.97 24.43 -1.63
N ASN A 238 -1.52 23.30 -1.29
CA ASN A 238 -1.41 22.08 -2.11
C ASN A 238 -2.26 22.19 -3.40
N VAL A 239 -3.39 22.87 -3.36
CA VAL A 239 -4.23 23.11 -4.53
C VAL A 239 -3.49 24.00 -5.54
N PHE A 240 -2.91 25.14 -5.12
CA PHE A 240 -2.16 26.01 -6.01
C PHE A 240 -0.95 25.33 -6.63
N ARG A 241 -0.21 24.54 -5.88
CA ARG A 241 0.93 23.77 -6.40
C ARG A 241 0.50 22.76 -7.44
N ARG A 242 -0.68 22.15 -7.30
CA ARG A 242 -1.25 21.19 -8.23
C ARG A 242 -1.75 21.88 -9.49
N LEU A 243 -2.50 22.97 -9.34
CA LEU A 243 -3.07 23.71 -10.47
C LEU A 243 -1.98 24.32 -11.37
N LYS A 244 -0.83 24.75 -10.82
CA LYS A 244 0.31 25.21 -11.62
C LYS A 244 0.78 24.18 -12.65
N ARG A 245 0.62 22.89 -12.38
CA ARG A 245 1.00 21.80 -13.30
C ARG A 245 0.00 21.56 -14.42
N PHE A 246 -1.20 22.11 -14.26
CA PHE A 246 -2.27 22.00 -15.25
C PHE A 246 -2.57 23.35 -15.94
N GLN A 247 -1.74 24.37 -15.74
CA GLN A 247 -1.83 25.59 -16.54
C GLN A 247 -1.60 25.23 -18.00
N VAL A 248 -2.71 25.18 -18.74
CA VAL A 248 -2.69 25.20 -20.19
C VAL A 248 -2.20 26.61 -20.56
N THR A 249 -1.00 26.70 -21.09
CA THR A 249 -0.57 27.91 -21.82
C THR A 249 -1.47 28.00 -23.05
N THR A 250 -2.50 28.83 -23.01
CA THR A 250 -3.14 29.31 -24.22
C THR A 250 -2.07 30.11 -24.99
N GLN A 251 -1.61 29.55 -26.10
CA GLN A 251 -0.89 30.31 -27.13
C GLN A 251 -1.82 31.29 -27.78
#